data_906aff1d0e200874fc512777382cb14c
#
_entry.id   906aff1d0e200874fc512777382cb14c
#
_cell.length_a   1.000
_cell.length_b   1.000
_cell.length_c   1.000
_cell.angle_alpha   90.00
_cell.angle_beta   90.00
_cell.angle_gamma   90.00
#
_symmetry.space_group_name_H-M   'P 1'
#
loop_
_entity.id
_entity.type
_entity.pdbx_description
1 polymer ?
#
loop_
_entity_poly.entity_id
_entity_poly.type
_entity_poly.pdbx_seq_one_letter_code
_entity_poly.pdbx_strand_id
1 'polypeptide(L)'
;APNIQLFELDIDKESNIGKFFKGSDLVIGAIGPSADYSEKMLLGAMAENIPYVDPGGIHLIRKMRNSSMKGTAIVGSGIFPGLSGWMLSSVLKEAFNDDLIEMIIGGVYNFSKAAAIDYVEEIKSYKAGIPMACVRNGKILPAQKRSPLNLPTRISKLSILPYVTEEIQEIIQGKYMLNIDSYTAAPVSLFS
;
A
#
# COMPACT_ATOMS: atom_id res chain seq x y z
N ALA A 1 -4.49 26.45 21.90
CA ALA A 1 -4.56 25.87 20.54
C ALA A 1 -3.17 25.41 20.16
N PRO A 2 -3.00 24.26 19.50
CA PRO A 2 -1.68 23.86 19.02
C PRO A 2 -1.16 24.93 18.05
N ASN A 3 0.13 25.25 18.15
CA ASN A 3 0.78 26.15 17.20
C ASN A 3 0.94 25.40 15.86
N ILE A 4 -0.01 25.60 14.95
CA ILE A 4 0.07 25.04 13.59
C ILE A 4 0.66 26.12 12.71
N GLN A 5 1.78 25.79 12.04
CA GLN A 5 2.36 26.62 10.98
C GLN A 5 2.05 25.96 9.64
N LEU A 6 1.57 26.74 8.69
CA LEU A 6 1.27 26.31 7.33
C LEU A 6 2.35 26.82 6.39
N PHE A 7 2.87 25.91 5.58
CA PHE A 7 3.81 26.23 4.51
C PHE A 7 3.24 25.73 3.19
N GLU A 8 3.23 26.57 2.19
CA GLU A 8 2.92 26.18 0.83
C GLU A 8 4.20 25.73 0.14
N LEU A 9 4.20 24.53 -0.42
CA LEU A 9 5.36 23.92 -1.04
C LEU A 9 4.96 23.15 -2.29
N ASP A 10 5.60 23.46 -3.40
CA ASP A 10 5.52 22.66 -4.63
C ASP A 10 6.62 21.59 -4.59
N ILE A 11 6.22 20.36 -4.25
CA ILE A 11 7.16 19.26 -4.06
C ILE A 11 7.89 18.89 -5.36
N ASP A 12 7.31 19.14 -6.52
CA ASP A 12 7.93 18.83 -7.81
C ASP A 12 9.08 19.80 -8.14
N LYS A 13 8.93 21.05 -7.74
CA LYS A 13 9.93 22.08 -7.98
C LYS A 13 11.02 22.15 -6.91
N GLU A 14 10.75 21.62 -5.71
CA GLU A 14 11.69 21.70 -4.62
C GLU A 14 12.78 20.62 -4.73
N SER A 15 14.01 21.03 -4.96
CA SER A 15 15.15 20.12 -5.08
C SER A 15 15.67 19.60 -3.74
N ASN A 16 15.48 20.37 -2.65
CA ASN A 16 15.93 20.01 -1.31
C ASN A 16 14.78 20.16 -0.30
N ILE A 17 13.90 19.17 -0.29
CA ILE A 17 12.76 19.15 0.63
C ILE A 17 13.18 19.02 2.09
N GLY A 18 14.35 18.43 2.38
CA GLY A 18 14.86 18.24 3.74
C GLY A 18 14.97 19.53 4.52
N LYS A 19 15.26 20.67 3.86
CA LYS A 19 15.33 21.98 4.53
C LYS A 19 14.06 22.36 5.26
N PHE A 20 12.88 21.89 4.77
CA PHE A 20 11.59 22.15 5.41
C PHE A 20 11.34 21.25 6.62
N PHE A 21 12.07 20.16 6.73
CA PHE A 21 11.95 19.20 7.83
C PHE A 21 12.87 19.52 8.99
N LYS A 22 13.87 20.36 8.74
CA LYS A 22 14.90 20.70 9.73
C LYS A 22 14.30 21.22 11.03
N GLY A 23 14.68 20.58 12.14
CA GLY A 23 14.17 20.93 13.48
C GLY A 23 12.86 20.22 13.85
N SER A 24 12.34 19.36 13.00
CA SER A 24 11.21 18.49 13.34
C SER A 24 11.69 17.22 14.04
N ASP A 25 10.87 16.67 14.93
CA ASP A 25 11.13 15.41 15.62
C ASP A 25 10.68 14.20 14.78
N LEU A 26 9.74 14.41 13.86
CA LEU A 26 9.14 13.40 13.00
C LEU A 26 8.62 14.02 11.71
N VAL A 27 8.81 13.34 10.59
CA VAL A 27 8.16 13.66 9.31
C VAL A 27 7.08 12.62 9.03
N ILE A 28 5.86 13.07 8.74
CA ILE A 28 4.75 12.21 8.32
C ILE A 28 4.46 12.50 6.85
N GLY A 29 4.69 11.52 5.99
CA GLY A 29 4.29 11.53 4.59
C GLY A 29 2.81 11.22 4.47
N ALA A 30 2.05 12.07 3.76
CA ALA A 30 0.64 11.85 3.46
C ALA A 30 0.30 12.49 2.11
N ILE A 31 1.22 12.41 1.17
CA ILE A 31 1.11 12.96 -0.17
C ILE A 31 0.83 11.82 -1.16
N GLY A 32 -0.11 12.01 -2.04
CA GLY A 32 -0.38 11.12 -3.18
C GLY A 32 0.02 11.74 -4.53
N PRO A 33 0.41 10.93 -5.52
CA PRO A 33 0.60 9.47 -5.44
C PRO A 33 1.81 9.07 -4.60
N SER A 34 1.63 8.10 -3.72
CA SER A 34 2.73 7.65 -2.84
C SER A 34 3.89 7.04 -3.63
N ALA A 35 3.58 6.41 -4.76
CA ALA A 35 4.58 5.84 -5.67
C ALA A 35 5.56 6.87 -6.25
N ASP A 36 5.16 8.14 -6.31
CA ASP A 36 5.96 9.21 -6.90
C ASP A 36 6.64 10.08 -5.81
N TYR A 37 5.97 10.29 -4.68
CA TYR A 37 6.42 11.27 -3.69
C TYR A 37 7.03 10.70 -2.41
N SER A 38 6.63 9.49 -1.99
CA SER A 38 7.11 8.91 -0.74
C SER A 38 8.64 8.79 -0.68
N GLU A 39 9.28 8.45 -1.80
CA GLU A 39 10.74 8.36 -1.84
C GLU A 39 11.41 9.72 -1.59
N LYS A 40 10.94 10.76 -2.25
CA LYS A 40 11.49 12.10 -2.10
C LYS A 40 11.34 12.61 -0.67
N MET A 41 10.18 12.37 -0.05
CA MET A 41 9.91 12.72 1.34
C MET A 41 10.83 11.95 2.29
N LEU A 42 10.94 10.63 2.10
CA LEU A 42 11.82 9.76 2.89
C LEU A 42 13.28 10.21 2.82
N LEU A 43 13.79 10.45 1.61
CA LEU A 43 15.18 10.90 1.41
C LEU A 43 15.44 12.25 2.07
N GLY A 44 14.48 13.18 1.97
CA GLY A 44 14.58 14.47 2.65
C GLY A 44 14.63 14.36 4.17
N ALA A 45 13.80 13.50 4.77
CA ALA A 45 13.81 13.23 6.20
C ALA A 45 15.11 12.59 6.66
N MET A 46 15.61 11.60 5.91
CA MET A 46 16.87 10.91 6.21
C MET A 46 18.08 11.81 6.08
N ALA A 47 18.10 12.74 5.12
CA ALA A 47 19.18 13.71 4.98
C ALA A 47 19.33 14.61 6.21
N GLU A 48 18.23 14.89 6.90
CA GLU A 48 18.21 15.66 8.16
C GLU A 48 18.27 14.75 9.41
N ASN A 49 18.42 13.43 9.23
CA ASN A 49 18.41 12.42 10.30
C ASN A 49 17.13 12.43 11.15
N ILE A 50 15.99 12.67 10.51
CA ILE A 50 14.66 12.73 11.15
C ILE A 50 13.89 11.45 10.83
N PRO A 51 13.22 10.82 11.81
CA PRO A 51 12.35 9.67 11.57
C PRO A 51 11.24 10.00 10.59
N TYR A 52 10.88 9.02 9.75
CA TYR A 52 9.85 9.14 8.72
C TYR A 52 8.74 8.11 8.88
N VAL A 53 7.50 8.51 8.73
CA VAL A 53 6.32 7.61 8.73
C VAL A 53 5.44 7.93 7.53
N ASP A 54 5.00 6.89 6.80
CA ASP A 54 4.15 7.05 5.62
C ASP A 54 3.14 5.89 5.54
N PRO A 55 1.83 6.16 5.40
CA PRO A 55 0.84 5.12 5.14
C PRO A 55 1.05 4.41 3.79
N GLY A 56 1.68 5.09 2.82
CA GLY A 56 2.11 4.54 1.53
C GLY A 56 3.57 4.10 1.51
N GLY A 57 4.16 4.08 0.32
CA GLY A 57 5.61 3.88 0.13
C GLY A 57 6.09 2.45 0.40
N ILE A 58 5.22 1.44 0.38
CA ILE A 58 5.59 0.02 0.65
C ILE A 58 6.70 -0.46 -0.28
N HIS A 59 6.73 -0.01 -1.54
CA HIS A 59 7.75 -0.31 -2.54
C HIS A 59 9.16 0.12 -2.12
N LEU A 60 9.28 1.06 -1.18
CA LEU A 60 10.57 1.53 -0.67
C LEU A 60 11.25 0.52 0.24
N ILE A 61 10.52 -0.44 0.82
CA ILE A 61 11.09 -1.45 1.73
C ILE A 61 12.23 -2.21 1.03
N ARG A 62 12.01 -2.69 -0.20
CA ARG A 62 13.04 -3.42 -0.96
C ARG A 62 14.25 -2.55 -1.25
N LYS A 63 14.01 -1.31 -1.63
CA LYS A 63 15.05 -0.35 -1.94
C LYS A 63 15.89 -0.02 -0.71
N MET A 64 15.24 0.18 0.42
CA MET A 64 15.89 0.53 1.68
C MET A 64 16.69 -0.61 2.29
N ARG A 65 16.22 -1.85 2.20
CA ARG A 65 16.97 -3.03 2.68
C ARG A 65 18.37 -3.16 2.06
N ASN A 66 18.51 -2.70 0.82
CA ASN A 66 19.76 -2.80 0.06
C ASN A 66 20.57 -1.49 0.08
N SER A 67 20.14 -0.50 0.83
CA SER A 67 20.81 0.79 0.91
C SER A 67 21.71 0.90 2.13
N SER A 68 22.73 1.74 2.03
CA SER A 68 23.60 2.12 3.17
C SER A 68 23.02 3.28 3.99
N MET A 69 21.78 3.69 3.70
CA MET A 69 21.14 4.81 4.40
C MET A 69 20.90 4.47 5.86
N LYS A 70 21.19 5.42 6.73
CA LYS A 70 20.96 5.33 8.17
C LYS A 70 19.75 6.17 8.54
N GLY A 71 18.91 5.66 9.42
CA GLY A 71 17.72 6.35 9.90
C GLY A 71 16.61 5.39 10.24
N THR A 72 15.49 5.93 10.73
CA THR A 72 14.29 5.16 11.05
C THR A 72 13.17 5.56 10.11
N ALA A 73 12.59 4.59 9.42
CA ALA A 73 11.41 4.80 8.60
C ALA A 73 10.39 3.68 8.81
N ILE A 74 9.11 4.06 8.86
CA ILE A 74 7.97 3.16 8.86
C ILE A 74 7.14 3.52 7.64
N VAL A 75 7.11 2.63 6.65
CA VAL A 75 6.35 2.80 5.41
C VAL A 75 5.32 1.71 5.25
N GLY A 76 4.28 1.95 4.46
CA GLY A 76 3.15 1.04 4.37
C GLY A 76 2.41 0.92 5.71
N SER A 77 2.31 2.00 6.47
CA SER A 77 1.73 2.01 7.83
C SER A 77 0.25 2.39 7.85
N GLY A 78 -0.42 2.25 6.71
CA GLY A 78 -1.85 2.51 6.57
C GLY A 78 -2.75 1.32 6.89
N ILE A 79 -3.98 1.37 6.38
CA ILE A 79 -4.88 0.22 6.41
C ILE A 79 -4.51 -0.76 5.29
N PHE A 80 -4.19 -0.21 4.11
CA PHE A 80 -3.84 -0.94 2.90
C PHE A 80 -2.91 -0.05 2.05
N PRO A 81 -1.62 -0.37 2.05
CA PRO A 81 -0.88 -1.39 2.82
C PRO A 81 -0.77 -1.08 4.32
N GLY A 82 -0.46 -2.11 5.14
CA GLY A 82 -0.15 -2.03 6.58
C GLY A 82 -0.99 -2.99 7.42
N LEU A 83 -2.17 -2.58 7.87
CA LEU A 83 -3.07 -3.43 8.67
C LEU A 83 -3.45 -4.72 7.92
N SER A 84 -3.67 -4.64 6.61
CA SER A 84 -3.97 -5.79 5.75
C SER A 84 -2.89 -6.87 5.80
N GLY A 85 -1.62 -6.50 5.71
CA GLY A 85 -0.51 -7.44 5.79
C GLY A 85 -0.33 -8.01 7.18
N TRP A 86 -0.56 -7.21 8.22
CA TRP A 86 -0.54 -7.69 9.59
C TRP A 86 -1.64 -8.71 9.86
N MET A 87 -2.87 -8.46 9.41
CA MET A 87 -4.00 -9.40 9.51
C MET A 87 -3.71 -10.70 8.76
N LEU A 88 -3.24 -10.61 7.51
CA LEU A 88 -2.85 -11.79 6.74
C LEU A 88 -1.75 -12.57 7.46
N SER A 89 -0.73 -11.91 7.95
CA SER A 89 0.36 -12.56 8.70
C SER A 89 -0.12 -13.25 9.97
N SER A 90 -1.16 -12.73 10.62
CA SER A 90 -1.77 -13.34 11.80
C SER A 90 -2.56 -14.60 11.45
N VAL A 91 -3.36 -14.56 10.38
CA VAL A 91 -4.10 -15.74 9.87
C VAL A 91 -3.15 -16.85 9.44
N LEU A 92 -2.05 -16.49 8.78
CA LEU A 92 -1.04 -17.44 8.32
C LEU A 92 -0.33 -18.22 9.43
N LYS A 93 -0.37 -17.75 10.68
CA LYS A 93 0.19 -18.47 11.82
C LYS A 93 -0.67 -19.68 12.22
N GLU A 94 -1.95 -19.64 11.88
CA GLU A 94 -2.94 -20.66 12.24
C GLU A 94 -3.36 -21.52 11.03
N ALA A 95 -2.99 -21.10 9.81
CA ALA A 95 -3.33 -21.81 8.58
C ALA A 95 -2.48 -23.07 8.39
N PHE A 96 -3.10 -24.14 7.88
CA PHE A 96 -2.42 -25.35 7.45
C PHE A 96 -1.92 -25.23 6.01
N ASN A 97 -1.00 -26.12 5.62
CA ASN A 97 -0.27 -26.01 4.35
C ASN A 97 -1.15 -25.96 3.09
N ASP A 98 -2.33 -26.60 3.10
CA ASP A 98 -3.22 -26.67 1.94
C ASP A 98 -4.41 -25.71 2.02
N ASP A 99 -4.48 -24.89 3.06
CA ASP A 99 -5.58 -23.95 3.23
C ASP A 99 -5.56 -22.87 2.15
N LEU A 100 -6.75 -22.52 1.67
CA LEU A 100 -6.96 -21.36 0.82
C LEU A 100 -7.39 -20.16 1.70
N ILE A 101 -6.56 -19.15 1.71
CA ILE A 101 -6.88 -17.88 2.39
C ILE A 101 -7.55 -16.95 1.38
N GLU A 102 -8.75 -16.53 1.70
CA GLU A 102 -9.47 -15.54 0.91
C GLU A 102 -9.44 -14.20 1.62
N MET A 103 -8.93 -13.15 0.96
CA MET A 103 -8.80 -11.82 1.51
C MET A 103 -9.45 -10.79 0.59
N ILE A 104 -10.38 -10.00 1.13
CA ILE A 104 -11.04 -8.93 0.40
C ILE A 104 -10.76 -7.63 1.12
N ILE A 105 -10.17 -6.68 0.41
CA ILE A 105 -9.84 -5.37 0.93
C ILE A 105 -10.54 -4.32 0.09
N GLY A 106 -11.34 -3.50 0.75
CA GLY A 106 -12.06 -2.45 0.06
C GLY A 106 -13.25 -1.95 0.84
N GLY A 107 -14.01 -1.08 0.21
CA GLY A 107 -15.17 -0.47 0.84
C GLY A 107 -15.84 0.56 -0.04
N VAL A 108 -16.80 1.26 0.54
CA VAL A 108 -17.41 2.43 -0.07
C VAL A 108 -16.66 3.66 0.45
N TYR A 109 -15.88 4.28 -0.41
CA TYR A 109 -15.11 5.48 -0.11
C TYR A 109 -15.64 6.66 -0.91
N ASN A 110 -15.61 7.83 -0.31
CA ASN A 110 -15.75 9.08 -1.05
C ASN A 110 -14.38 9.43 -1.65
N PHE A 111 -14.10 8.91 -2.83
CA PHE A 111 -12.88 9.25 -3.53
C PHE A 111 -12.89 10.74 -3.95
N SER A 112 -11.85 11.47 -3.61
CA SER A 112 -11.54 12.69 -4.34
C SER A 112 -11.13 12.34 -5.77
N LYS A 113 -11.22 13.29 -6.69
CA LYS A 113 -10.77 13.07 -8.08
C LYS A 113 -9.30 12.60 -8.13
N ALA A 114 -8.43 13.18 -7.30
CA ALA A 114 -7.04 12.77 -7.20
C ALA A 114 -6.91 11.32 -6.71
N ALA A 115 -7.57 10.96 -5.61
CA ALA A 115 -7.50 9.60 -5.08
C ALA A 115 -8.06 8.54 -6.05
N ALA A 116 -9.06 8.88 -6.86
CA ALA A 116 -9.58 7.99 -7.89
C ALA A 116 -8.57 7.77 -9.03
N ILE A 117 -7.90 8.83 -9.46
CA ILE A 117 -6.83 8.76 -10.47
C ILE A 117 -5.67 7.91 -9.93
N ASP A 118 -5.20 8.19 -8.73
CA ASP A 118 -4.13 7.44 -8.07
C ASP A 118 -4.44 5.95 -8.02
N TYR A 119 -5.63 5.59 -7.57
CA TYR A 119 -6.07 4.19 -7.47
C TYR A 119 -6.02 3.47 -8.83
N VAL A 120 -6.49 4.13 -9.89
CA VAL A 120 -6.49 3.56 -11.25
C VAL A 120 -5.07 3.45 -11.80
N GLU A 121 -4.22 4.45 -11.56
CA GLU A 121 -2.85 4.45 -12.04
C GLU A 121 -1.97 3.45 -11.30
N GLU A 122 -2.14 3.27 -10.00
CA GLU A 122 -1.47 2.24 -9.23
C GLU A 122 -1.77 0.84 -9.77
N ILE A 123 -3.05 0.55 -10.07
CA ILE A 123 -3.44 -0.73 -10.67
C ILE A 123 -2.79 -0.91 -12.05
N LYS A 124 -2.77 0.12 -12.89
CA LYS A 124 -2.22 0.05 -14.25
C LYS A 124 -0.69 -0.05 -14.27
N SER A 125 -0.03 0.63 -13.36
CA SER A 125 1.44 0.71 -13.33
C SER A 125 2.12 -0.50 -12.70
N TYR A 126 1.37 -1.41 -12.07
CA TYR A 126 1.89 -2.54 -11.29
C TYR A 126 2.81 -2.12 -10.12
N LYS A 127 2.83 -0.85 -9.76
CA LYS A 127 3.71 -0.34 -8.69
C LYS A 127 3.27 -0.78 -7.29
N ALA A 128 1.96 -0.92 -7.07
CA ALA A 128 1.41 -1.34 -5.77
C ALA A 128 1.03 -2.82 -5.70
N GLY A 129 1.12 -3.56 -6.82
CA GLY A 129 0.79 -4.98 -6.88
C GLY A 129 0.51 -5.48 -8.29
N ILE A 130 0.03 -6.72 -8.40
CA ILE A 130 -0.21 -7.42 -9.65
C ILE A 130 -1.72 -7.66 -9.81
N PRO A 131 -2.40 -6.97 -10.73
CA PRO A 131 -3.81 -7.21 -11.00
C PRO A 131 -4.03 -8.56 -11.70
N MET A 132 -5.23 -9.11 -11.57
CA MET A 132 -5.63 -10.40 -12.14
C MET A 132 -4.68 -11.54 -11.76
N ALA A 133 -4.20 -11.53 -10.51
CA ALA A 133 -3.28 -12.52 -9.97
C ALA A 133 -3.80 -13.13 -8.67
N CYS A 134 -3.31 -14.34 -8.37
CA CYS A 134 -3.52 -15.07 -7.13
C CYS A 134 -2.21 -15.76 -6.71
N VAL A 135 -2.17 -16.31 -5.50
CA VAL A 135 -1.04 -17.12 -5.03
C VAL A 135 -1.46 -18.58 -4.95
N ARG A 136 -0.65 -19.46 -5.53
CA ARG A 136 -0.80 -20.92 -5.42
C ARG A 136 0.57 -21.55 -5.16
N ASN A 137 0.65 -22.35 -4.11
CA ASN A 137 1.91 -22.95 -3.67
C ASN A 137 3.05 -21.91 -3.55
N GLY A 138 2.75 -20.75 -2.98
CA GLY A 138 3.71 -19.64 -2.81
C GLY A 138 4.14 -18.94 -4.11
N LYS A 139 3.53 -19.27 -5.25
CA LYS A 139 3.84 -18.64 -6.56
C LYS A 139 2.68 -17.77 -7.02
N ILE A 140 3.02 -16.64 -7.62
CA ILE A 140 2.04 -15.74 -8.20
C ILE A 140 1.65 -16.29 -9.58
N LEU A 141 0.37 -16.54 -9.78
CA LEU A 141 -0.22 -17.06 -11.01
C LEU A 141 -1.38 -16.18 -11.47
N PRO A 142 -1.75 -16.19 -12.75
CA PRO A 142 -2.93 -15.49 -13.24
C PRO A 142 -4.19 -15.98 -12.53
N ALA A 143 -5.03 -15.06 -12.08
CA ALA A 143 -6.34 -15.36 -11.52
C ALA A 143 -7.43 -15.18 -12.56
N GLN A 144 -8.48 -16.00 -12.47
CA GLN A 144 -9.69 -15.80 -13.25
C GLN A 144 -10.57 -14.75 -12.56
N LYS A 145 -11.26 -13.91 -13.35
CA LYS A 145 -12.25 -12.98 -12.84
C LYS A 145 -13.38 -13.79 -12.17
N ARG A 146 -13.57 -13.60 -10.89
CA ARG A 146 -14.65 -14.26 -10.13
C ARG A 146 -15.91 -13.38 -10.17
N SER A 147 -17.05 -14.02 -10.15
CA SER A 147 -18.33 -13.34 -9.92
C SER A 147 -18.31 -12.65 -8.56
N PRO A 148 -19.09 -11.57 -8.38
CA PRO A 148 -19.16 -10.87 -7.11
C PRO A 148 -19.42 -11.86 -5.97
N LEU A 149 -18.60 -11.82 -4.95
CA LEU A 149 -18.85 -12.59 -3.73
C LEU A 149 -20.06 -11.97 -3.02
N ASN A 150 -20.93 -12.83 -2.49
CA ASN A 150 -21.97 -12.40 -1.57
C ASN A 150 -21.30 -11.96 -0.27
N LEU A 151 -20.91 -10.70 -0.21
CA LEU A 151 -20.37 -10.13 1.02
C LEU A 151 -21.50 -10.08 2.07
N PRO A 152 -21.23 -10.48 3.33
CA PRO A 152 -22.24 -10.51 4.39
C PRO A 152 -22.64 -9.11 4.88
N THR A 153 -22.60 -8.10 4.01
CA THR A 153 -22.84 -6.71 4.34
C THR A 153 -23.89 -6.11 3.42
N ARG A 154 -24.51 -5.02 3.86
CA ARG A 154 -25.42 -4.20 3.04
C ARG A 154 -24.72 -3.51 1.85
N ILE A 155 -23.44 -3.80 1.62
CA ILE A 155 -22.61 -3.22 0.56
C ILE A 155 -22.79 -4.06 -0.71
N SER A 156 -23.91 -3.91 -1.38
CA SER A 156 -24.32 -4.76 -2.52
C SER A 156 -23.77 -4.33 -3.88
N LYS A 157 -22.88 -3.32 -3.96
CA LYS A 157 -22.44 -2.75 -5.25
C LYS A 157 -20.93 -2.48 -5.30
N LEU A 158 -20.14 -3.46 -4.90
CA LEU A 158 -18.69 -3.38 -5.09
C LEU A 158 -18.26 -4.21 -6.30
N SER A 159 -17.43 -3.64 -7.13
CA SER A 159 -16.65 -4.38 -8.12
C SER A 159 -15.44 -4.99 -7.42
N ILE A 160 -15.19 -6.26 -7.68
CA ILE A 160 -14.10 -7.02 -7.08
C ILE A 160 -13.08 -7.35 -8.17
N LEU A 161 -11.83 -7.06 -7.92
CA LEU A 161 -10.72 -7.34 -8.82
C LEU A 161 -9.69 -8.22 -8.10
N PRO A 162 -9.30 -9.38 -8.64
CA PRO A 162 -8.16 -10.14 -8.12
C PRO A 162 -6.89 -9.27 -8.14
N TYR A 163 -6.19 -9.21 -7.01
CA TYR A 163 -5.06 -8.30 -6.88
C TYR A 163 -4.07 -8.80 -5.83
N VAL A 164 -2.86 -9.16 -6.25
CA VAL A 164 -1.78 -9.54 -5.34
C VAL A 164 -0.95 -8.29 -5.04
N THR A 165 -1.11 -7.77 -3.83
CA THR A 165 -0.42 -6.56 -3.39
C THR A 165 1.07 -6.80 -3.20
N GLU A 166 1.85 -5.72 -3.17
CA GLU A 166 3.27 -5.79 -2.84
C GLU A 166 3.50 -6.38 -1.44
N GLU A 167 2.62 -6.09 -0.49
CA GLU A 167 2.59 -6.65 0.85
C GLU A 167 2.48 -8.18 0.86
N ILE A 168 1.55 -8.73 0.05
CA ILE A 168 1.40 -10.17 -0.12
C ILE A 168 2.66 -10.76 -0.76
N GLN A 169 3.22 -10.08 -1.76
CA GLN A 169 4.45 -10.51 -2.41
C GLN A 169 5.62 -10.62 -1.41
N GLU A 170 5.72 -9.69 -0.46
CA GLU A 170 6.73 -9.76 0.61
C GLU A 170 6.45 -10.92 1.59
N ILE A 171 5.18 -11.12 1.97
CA ILE A 171 4.79 -12.15 2.93
C ILE A 171 5.03 -13.57 2.39
N ILE A 172 4.84 -13.80 1.10
CA ILE A 172 5.02 -15.12 0.48
C ILE A 172 6.47 -15.48 0.19
N GLN A 173 7.41 -14.54 0.31
CA GLN A 173 8.82 -14.83 0.05
C GLN A 173 9.33 -15.96 0.95
N GLY A 174 9.81 -17.04 0.31
CA GLY A 174 10.31 -18.21 1.03
C GLY A 174 9.26 -19.14 1.65
N LYS A 175 7.96 -18.91 1.37
CA LYS A 175 6.84 -19.74 1.85
C LYS A 175 6.20 -20.52 0.70
N TYR A 176 6.54 -21.79 0.59
CA TYR A 176 6.21 -22.62 -0.60
C TYR A 176 4.82 -23.26 -0.61
N MET A 177 4.07 -23.19 0.49
CA MET A 177 2.79 -23.92 0.64
C MET A 177 1.58 -23.01 0.85
N LEU A 178 1.65 -21.75 0.40
CA LEU A 178 0.57 -20.79 0.59
C LEU A 178 -0.33 -20.67 -0.63
N ASN A 179 -1.65 -20.70 -0.39
CA ASN A 179 -2.67 -20.40 -1.37
C ASN A 179 -3.46 -19.16 -0.91
N ILE A 180 -3.44 -18.09 -1.69
CA ILE A 180 -4.12 -16.83 -1.34
C ILE A 180 -4.89 -16.33 -2.55
N ASP A 181 -6.18 -16.10 -2.37
CA ASP A 181 -7.02 -15.30 -3.24
C ASP A 181 -7.24 -13.94 -2.60
N SER A 182 -6.59 -12.93 -3.12
CA SER A 182 -6.76 -11.56 -2.65
C SER A 182 -7.49 -10.71 -3.68
N TYR A 183 -8.35 -9.84 -3.19
CA TYR A 183 -9.17 -8.98 -4.02
C TYR A 183 -9.14 -7.54 -3.49
N THR A 184 -9.05 -6.59 -4.40
CA THR A 184 -9.42 -5.21 -4.11
C THR A 184 -10.88 -5.00 -4.50
N ALA A 185 -11.62 -4.26 -3.68
CA ALA A 185 -13.03 -3.98 -3.88
C ALA A 185 -13.29 -2.47 -3.84
N ALA A 186 -13.95 -1.96 -4.87
CA ALA A 186 -14.30 -0.55 -4.98
C ALA A 186 -15.73 -0.36 -5.51
N PRO A 187 -16.37 0.80 -5.27
CA PRO A 187 -17.68 1.09 -5.82
C PRO A 187 -17.72 0.97 -7.34
N VAL A 188 -18.77 0.38 -7.88
CA VAL A 188 -18.94 0.21 -9.34
C VAL A 188 -18.89 1.57 -10.05
N SER A 189 -19.38 2.63 -9.40
CA SER A 189 -19.35 4.00 -9.94
C SER A 189 -17.93 4.57 -10.15
N LEU A 190 -16.91 3.91 -9.63
CA LEU A 190 -15.52 4.31 -9.87
C LEU A 190 -15.03 3.87 -11.26
N PHE A 191 -15.68 2.88 -11.87
CA PHE A 191 -15.32 2.26 -13.14
C PHE A 191 -16.36 2.54 -14.26
N SER A 192 -17.38 3.32 -13.97
CA SER A 192 -18.37 3.84 -14.90
C SER A 192 -18.05 5.30 -15.27
#